data_9b87318ab2a1eb3f444c413b7899c057
#
_entry.id   9b87318ab2a1eb3f444c413b7899c057
#
_cell.length_a   1.000
_cell.length_b   1.000
_cell.length_c   1.000
_cell.angle_alpha   90.00
_cell.angle_beta   90.00
_cell.angle_gamma   90.00
#
_symmetry.space_group_name_H-M   'P 1'
#
loop_
_entity.id
_entity.type
_entity.pdbx_description
1 polymer ?
#
loop_
_entity_poly.entity_id
_entity_poly.type
_entity_poly.pdbx_seq_one_letter_code
_entity_poly.pdbx_strand_id
1 'polypeptide(L)'
;MRLDDLAGATVLVLGLGIDNLAALDAVLAAGPGRVLAAVDDPDAASVADRDRLGALDIVLIAAEDAIDAGREASAPLIVLRAPGYPRRGEVCTRLEDAGAVFTTAVDLWIGTHGAARPIVAITGTKGKSTVTALLDSLLDLLGVEHLMGGNIGLAIWAEASNPPPGVPAVIEVSSYMAADAHHAPAIGVLTSLDADHLTWHGSIERYRSDKLRLFAGGEQPPQVVLVDGDDPVALEAMGRTGLVVQ
;
A
#
# COMPACT_ATOMS: atom_id res chain seq x y z
N MET A 1 7.03 1.69 -6.43
CA MET A 1 6.81 3.14 -6.64
C MET A 1 7.44 3.90 -5.50
N ARG A 2 8.17 4.98 -5.75
CA ARG A 2 8.79 5.87 -4.75
C ARG A 2 8.25 7.28 -4.95
N LEU A 3 8.42 8.18 -3.98
CA LEU A 3 8.01 9.57 -4.16
C LEU A 3 8.70 10.24 -5.36
N ASP A 4 9.98 9.95 -5.58
CA ASP A 4 10.73 10.52 -6.71
C ASP A 4 10.14 10.13 -8.08
N ASP A 5 9.45 8.99 -8.18
CA ASP A 5 8.79 8.53 -9.41
C ASP A 5 7.54 9.38 -9.76
N LEU A 6 7.04 10.16 -8.80
CA LEU A 6 5.87 11.01 -8.97
C LEU A 6 6.21 12.36 -9.65
N ALA A 7 7.48 12.74 -9.69
CA ALA A 7 7.89 14.03 -10.24
C ALA A 7 7.45 14.20 -11.71
N GLY A 8 6.67 15.23 -11.99
CA GLY A 8 6.10 15.52 -13.31
C GLY A 8 4.99 14.58 -13.78
N ALA A 9 4.69 13.49 -13.04
CA ALA A 9 3.62 12.55 -13.39
C ALA A 9 2.21 13.14 -13.15
N THR A 10 1.21 12.55 -13.78
CA THR A 10 -0.19 12.73 -13.36
C THR A 10 -0.51 11.70 -12.27
N VAL A 11 -0.84 12.17 -11.08
CA VAL A 11 -1.21 11.32 -9.95
C VAL A 11 -2.72 11.35 -9.75
N LEU A 12 -3.35 10.19 -9.82
CA LEU A 12 -4.75 9.99 -9.53
C LEU A 12 -4.90 9.32 -8.16
N VAL A 13 -5.47 10.02 -7.19
CA VAL A 13 -5.81 9.50 -5.87
C VAL A 13 -7.19 8.84 -5.97
N LEU A 14 -7.24 7.52 -6.10
CA LEU A 14 -8.47 6.76 -6.32
C LEU A 14 -9.01 6.23 -4.97
N GLY A 15 -10.09 6.85 -4.52
CA GLY A 15 -10.68 6.63 -3.19
C GLY A 15 -10.03 7.49 -2.10
N LEU A 16 -10.85 8.11 -1.25
CA LEU A 16 -10.43 9.00 -0.15
C LEU A 16 -10.29 8.24 1.18
N GLY A 17 -9.65 7.08 1.15
CA GLY A 17 -9.31 6.35 2.37
C GLY A 17 -8.28 7.10 3.22
N ILE A 18 -8.24 6.79 4.52
CA ILE A 18 -7.34 7.42 5.50
C ILE A 18 -5.86 7.38 5.08
N ASP A 19 -5.43 6.27 4.46
CA ASP A 19 -4.04 6.10 4.00
C ASP A 19 -3.71 7.08 2.87
N ASN A 20 -4.63 7.23 1.88
CA ASN A 20 -4.44 8.13 0.76
C ASN A 20 -4.43 9.59 1.22
N LEU A 21 -5.37 9.97 2.09
CA LEU A 21 -5.43 11.33 2.64
C LEU A 21 -4.19 11.68 3.46
N ALA A 22 -3.64 10.73 4.22
CA ALA A 22 -2.42 10.93 4.97
C ALA A 22 -1.19 11.11 4.07
N ALA A 23 -1.19 10.52 2.88
CA ALA A 23 -0.07 10.60 1.93
C ALA A 23 -0.06 11.89 1.10
N LEU A 24 -1.16 12.68 1.04
CA LEU A 24 -1.31 13.79 0.09
C LEU A 24 -0.20 14.84 0.17
N ASP A 25 0.20 15.25 1.38
CA ASP A 25 1.23 16.27 1.53
C ASP A 25 2.59 15.79 0.97
N ALA A 26 2.94 14.53 1.21
CA ALA A 26 4.16 13.92 0.67
C ALA A 26 4.07 13.75 -0.87
N VAL A 27 2.91 13.36 -1.39
CA VAL A 27 2.66 13.26 -2.83
C VAL A 27 2.83 14.61 -3.50
N LEU A 28 2.25 15.67 -2.95
CA LEU A 28 2.40 17.02 -3.49
C LEU A 28 3.83 17.54 -3.41
N ALA A 29 4.52 17.25 -2.31
CA ALA A 29 5.93 17.65 -2.13
C ALA A 29 6.87 16.95 -3.12
N ALA A 30 6.49 15.81 -3.68
CA ALA A 30 7.25 15.10 -4.73
C ALA A 30 7.21 15.82 -6.10
N GLY A 31 6.41 16.86 -6.26
CA GLY A 31 6.36 17.67 -7.48
C GLY A 31 5.68 17.00 -8.68
N PRO A 32 4.52 16.35 -8.51
CA PRO A 32 3.75 15.83 -9.64
C PRO A 32 3.33 16.97 -10.55
N GLY A 33 3.18 16.68 -11.85
CA GLY A 33 2.70 17.66 -12.82
C GLY A 33 1.21 17.99 -12.63
N ARG A 34 0.43 17.00 -12.15
CA ARG A 34 -0.99 17.14 -11.84
C ARG A 34 -1.40 16.14 -10.76
N VAL A 35 -2.28 16.56 -9.84
CA VAL A 35 -2.94 15.65 -8.88
C VAL A 35 -4.45 15.79 -9.03
N LEU A 36 -5.14 14.65 -9.12
CA LEU A 36 -6.60 14.56 -9.12
C LEU A 36 -7.01 13.58 -8.02
N ALA A 37 -8.17 13.81 -7.43
CA ALA A 37 -8.82 12.83 -6.56
C ALA A 37 -10.09 12.31 -7.25
N ALA A 38 -10.35 11.00 -7.12
CA ALA A 38 -11.53 10.39 -7.72
C ALA A 38 -12.22 9.44 -6.75
N VAL A 39 -13.54 9.47 -6.75
CA VAL A 39 -14.45 8.57 -6.00
C VAL A 39 -15.65 8.24 -6.87
N ASP A 40 -16.39 7.16 -6.55
CA ASP A 40 -17.55 6.76 -7.34
C ASP A 40 -18.64 7.84 -7.34
N ASP A 41 -18.87 8.49 -6.21
CA ASP A 41 -19.83 9.60 -6.07
C ASP A 41 -19.15 10.78 -5.33
N PRO A 42 -18.72 11.83 -6.05
CA PRO A 42 -18.12 13.03 -5.46
C PRO A 42 -19.03 13.76 -4.49
N ASP A 43 -20.36 13.70 -4.71
CA ASP A 43 -21.31 14.40 -3.85
C ASP A 43 -21.46 13.70 -2.49
N ALA A 44 -21.18 12.40 -2.42
CA ALA A 44 -21.15 11.63 -1.19
C ALA A 44 -19.87 11.80 -0.37
N ALA A 45 -18.82 12.45 -0.91
CA ALA A 45 -17.61 12.74 -0.17
C ALA A 45 -17.90 13.62 1.05
N SER A 46 -17.21 13.37 2.16
CA SER A 46 -17.41 14.16 3.38
C SER A 46 -17.02 15.62 3.18
N VAL A 47 -17.63 16.51 3.96
CA VAL A 47 -17.26 17.96 3.91
C VAL A 47 -15.78 18.12 4.26
N ALA A 48 -15.29 17.39 5.26
CA ALA A 48 -13.88 17.46 5.68
C ALA A 48 -12.92 17.05 4.56
N ASP A 49 -13.25 15.99 3.78
CA ASP A 49 -12.42 15.56 2.66
C ASP A 49 -12.42 16.59 1.53
N ARG A 50 -13.58 17.14 1.20
CA ARG A 50 -13.69 18.20 0.19
C ARG A 50 -12.92 19.45 0.59
N ASP A 51 -13.04 19.89 1.85
CA ASP A 51 -12.30 21.03 2.39
C ASP A 51 -10.78 20.78 2.34
N ARG A 52 -10.35 19.57 2.71
CA ARG A 52 -8.93 19.14 2.64
C ARG A 52 -8.40 19.19 1.22
N LEU A 53 -9.13 18.61 0.26
CA LEU A 53 -8.74 18.63 -1.15
C LEU A 53 -8.72 20.06 -1.72
N GLY A 54 -9.73 20.85 -1.39
CA GLY A 54 -9.80 22.27 -1.79
C GLY A 54 -8.64 23.11 -1.23
N ALA A 55 -8.24 22.88 0.01
CA ALA A 55 -7.08 23.54 0.62
C ALA A 55 -5.75 23.17 -0.06
N LEU A 56 -5.68 22.02 -0.71
CA LEU A 56 -4.52 21.51 -1.46
C LEU A 56 -4.62 21.78 -2.98
N ASP A 57 -5.64 22.46 -3.45
CA ASP A 57 -5.95 22.70 -4.88
C ASP A 57 -6.08 21.41 -5.70
N ILE A 58 -6.63 20.35 -5.07
CA ILE A 58 -6.87 19.07 -5.71
C ILE A 58 -8.33 18.97 -6.14
N VAL A 59 -8.57 18.76 -7.44
CA VAL A 59 -9.91 18.60 -7.99
C VAL A 59 -10.43 17.21 -7.69
N LEU A 60 -11.66 17.14 -7.13
CA LEU A 60 -12.39 15.89 -6.92
C LEU A 60 -13.31 15.62 -8.11
N ILE A 61 -13.21 14.45 -8.72
CA ILE A 61 -13.99 14.03 -9.90
C ILE A 61 -14.65 12.67 -9.64
N ALA A 62 -15.61 12.31 -10.50
CA ALA A 62 -16.12 10.94 -10.52
C ALA A 62 -15.05 9.97 -11.05
N ALA A 63 -15.03 8.75 -10.50
CA ALA A 63 -14.03 7.76 -10.87
C ALA A 63 -14.12 7.38 -12.37
N GLU A 64 -15.29 7.44 -12.97
CA GLU A 64 -15.47 7.23 -14.41
C GLU A 64 -14.81 8.33 -15.25
N ASP A 65 -14.87 9.58 -14.81
CA ASP A 65 -14.23 10.72 -15.50
C ASP A 65 -12.70 10.66 -15.40
N ALA A 66 -12.17 10.00 -14.38
CA ALA A 66 -10.74 9.81 -14.20
C ALA A 66 -10.09 9.02 -15.35
N ILE A 67 -10.87 8.19 -16.06
CA ILE A 67 -10.38 7.40 -17.20
C ILE A 67 -10.03 8.31 -18.37
N ASP A 68 -10.88 9.29 -18.66
CA ASP A 68 -10.63 10.25 -19.75
C ASP A 68 -9.50 11.20 -19.37
N ALA A 69 -9.47 11.68 -18.11
CA ALA A 69 -8.34 12.44 -17.59
C ALA A 69 -7.01 11.70 -17.68
N GLY A 70 -7.03 10.38 -17.49
CA GLY A 70 -5.86 9.51 -17.65
C GLY A 70 -5.41 9.37 -19.10
N ARG A 71 -6.34 9.22 -20.04
CA ARG A 71 -6.04 9.12 -21.49
C ARG A 71 -5.49 10.42 -22.09
N GLU A 72 -5.91 11.55 -21.55
CA GLU A 72 -5.44 12.87 -21.96
C GLU A 72 -4.09 13.24 -21.34
N ALA A 73 -3.61 12.46 -20.37
CA ALA A 73 -2.34 12.73 -19.72
C ALA A 73 -1.17 12.57 -20.69
N SER A 74 -0.41 13.63 -20.86
CA SER A 74 0.84 13.60 -21.64
C SER A 74 2.05 13.06 -20.86
N ALA A 75 1.86 12.81 -19.56
CA ALA A 75 2.84 12.31 -18.60
C ALA A 75 2.42 10.91 -18.08
N PRO A 76 3.31 10.13 -17.48
CA PRO A 76 2.95 8.87 -16.85
C PRO A 76 1.78 9.02 -15.88
N LEU A 77 0.78 8.12 -15.97
CA LEU A 77 -0.36 8.09 -15.09
C LEU A 77 -0.07 7.13 -13.92
N ILE A 78 -0.07 7.66 -12.72
CA ILE A 78 0.13 6.89 -11.48
C ILE A 78 -1.17 6.95 -10.67
N VAL A 79 -1.68 5.77 -10.31
CA VAL A 79 -2.89 5.64 -9.50
C VAL A 79 -2.53 5.26 -8.08
N LEU A 80 -2.70 6.18 -7.15
CA LEU A 80 -2.63 5.93 -5.71
C LEU A 80 -4.00 5.42 -5.26
N ARG A 81 -4.15 4.09 -5.21
CA ARG A 81 -5.43 3.43 -4.93
C ARG A 81 -5.63 3.25 -3.42
N ALA A 82 -6.79 3.66 -2.92
CA ALA A 82 -7.20 3.29 -1.56
C ALA A 82 -7.36 1.77 -1.45
N PRO A 83 -6.88 1.12 -0.39
CA PRO A 83 -6.90 -0.35 -0.26
C PRO A 83 -8.29 -0.97 -0.50
N GLY A 84 -9.34 -0.35 0.04
CA GLY A 84 -10.72 -0.83 -0.12
C GLY A 84 -11.32 -0.64 -1.52
N TYR A 85 -10.75 0.21 -2.38
CA TYR A 85 -11.25 0.41 -3.74
C TYR A 85 -11.01 -0.85 -4.60
N PRO A 86 -12.04 -1.36 -5.33
CA PRO A 86 -11.94 -2.63 -6.03
C PRO A 86 -10.87 -2.63 -7.14
N ARG A 87 -9.75 -3.32 -6.92
CA ARG A 87 -8.62 -3.35 -7.87
C ARG A 87 -9.00 -3.97 -9.23
N ARG A 88 -9.97 -4.87 -9.25
CA ARG A 88 -10.47 -5.53 -10.46
C ARG A 88 -11.84 -5.03 -10.91
N GLY A 89 -12.26 -3.87 -10.40
CA GLY A 89 -13.43 -3.16 -10.87
C GLY A 89 -13.21 -2.54 -12.26
N GLU A 90 -14.29 -2.17 -12.93
CA GLU A 90 -14.27 -1.63 -14.30
C GLU A 90 -13.33 -0.40 -14.41
N VAL A 91 -13.42 0.54 -13.47
CA VAL A 91 -12.58 1.75 -13.45
C VAL A 91 -11.09 1.40 -13.43
N CYS A 92 -10.66 0.52 -12.51
CA CYS A 92 -9.24 0.13 -12.43
C CYS A 92 -8.78 -0.61 -13.69
N THR A 93 -9.62 -1.47 -14.26
CA THR A 93 -9.29 -2.18 -15.51
C THR A 93 -9.10 -1.20 -16.67
N ARG A 94 -10.01 -0.24 -16.83
CA ARG A 94 -9.91 0.78 -17.89
C ARG A 94 -8.73 1.74 -17.71
N LEU A 95 -8.38 2.07 -16.47
CA LEU A 95 -7.18 2.86 -16.16
C LEU A 95 -5.90 2.07 -16.48
N GLU A 96 -5.87 0.77 -16.17
CA GLU A 96 -4.76 -0.13 -16.51
C GLU A 96 -4.58 -0.26 -18.04
N ASP A 97 -5.68 -0.42 -18.78
CA ASP A 97 -5.69 -0.43 -20.25
C ASP A 97 -5.22 0.91 -20.85
N ALA A 98 -5.40 2.01 -20.12
CA ALA A 98 -4.87 3.33 -20.47
C ALA A 98 -3.39 3.52 -20.08
N GLY A 99 -2.72 2.50 -19.54
CA GLY A 99 -1.32 2.52 -19.17
C GLY A 99 -1.03 3.03 -17.75
N ALA A 100 -2.03 3.12 -16.89
CA ALA A 100 -1.84 3.53 -15.50
C ALA A 100 -1.02 2.52 -14.70
N VAL A 101 -0.11 3.02 -13.87
CA VAL A 101 0.62 2.21 -12.89
C VAL A 101 -0.02 2.42 -11.53
N PHE A 102 -0.42 1.31 -10.89
CA PHE A 102 -1.09 1.34 -9.60
C PHE A 102 -0.09 1.19 -8.45
N THR A 103 -0.34 1.90 -7.37
CA THR A 103 0.35 1.75 -6.09
C THR A 103 -0.62 2.00 -4.94
N THR A 104 -0.20 1.73 -3.72
CA THR A 104 -0.92 2.11 -2.49
C THR A 104 -0.05 3.02 -1.63
N ALA A 105 -0.65 3.74 -0.70
CA ALA A 105 0.09 4.62 0.20
C ALA A 105 1.16 3.86 1.00
N VAL A 106 0.89 2.62 1.40
CA VAL A 106 1.85 1.76 2.10
C VAL A 106 3.01 1.35 1.19
N ASP A 107 2.73 0.91 -0.05
CA ASP A 107 3.79 0.57 -1.02
C ASP A 107 4.68 1.77 -1.34
N LEU A 108 4.06 2.94 -1.53
CA LEU A 108 4.78 4.20 -1.76
C LEU A 108 5.71 4.55 -0.59
N TRP A 109 5.23 4.34 0.66
CA TRP A 109 6.03 4.57 1.86
C TRP A 109 7.21 3.58 1.95
N ILE A 110 6.96 2.28 1.75
CA ILE A 110 8.00 1.24 1.76
C ILE A 110 9.06 1.55 0.70
N GLY A 111 8.65 1.87 -0.52
CA GLY A 111 9.57 2.21 -1.60
C GLY A 111 10.43 3.43 -1.33
N THR A 112 9.85 4.46 -0.71
CA THR A 112 10.53 5.72 -0.42
C THR A 112 11.53 5.58 0.73
N HIS A 113 11.15 4.85 1.78
CA HIS A 113 11.91 4.84 3.04
C HIS A 113 12.69 3.54 3.29
N GLY A 114 12.40 2.45 2.55
CA GLY A 114 12.99 1.13 2.82
C GLY A 114 14.50 1.04 2.62
N ALA A 115 15.08 1.88 1.78
CA ALA A 115 16.53 1.92 1.61
C ALA A 115 17.26 2.54 2.82
N ALA A 116 16.58 3.37 3.60
CA ALA A 116 17.15 4.11 4.73
C ALA A 116 16.91 3.46 6.09
N ARG A 117 16.13 2.36 6.15
CA ARG A 117 15.72 1.72 7.41
C ARG A 117 15.29 0.27 7.25
N PRO A 118 15.44 -0.58 8.28
CA PRO A 118 14.81 -1.89 8.31
C PRO A 118 13.27 -1.74 8.38
N ILE A 119 12.56 -2.46 7.50
CA ILE A 119 11.10 -2.55 7.52
C ILE A 119 10.73 -4.00 7.81
N VAL A 120 9.94 -4.22 8.86
CA VAL A 120 9.27 -5.50 9.14
C VAL A 120 7.82 -5.35 8.69
N ALA A 121 7.42 -6.03 7.62
CA ALA A 121 6.03 -6.03 7.17
C ALA A 121 5.34 -7.35 7.54
N ILE A 122 4.21 -7.21 8.21
CA ILE A 122 3.43 -8.34 8.75
C ILE A 122 2.13 -8.47 7.97
N THR A 123 1.92 -9.62 7.34
CA THR A 123 0.68 -9.96 6.66
C THR A 123 0.20 -11.36 7.04
N GLY A 124 -0.97 -11.72 6.58
CA GLY A 124 -1.59 -13.03 6.82
C GLY A 124 -3.11 -12.94 6.79
N THR A 125 -3.79 -14.06 6.84
CA THR A 125 -5.27 -14.08 6.94
C THR A 125 -5.69 -13.71 8.35
N LYS A 126 -5.13 -14.39 9.36
CA LYS A 126 -5.36 -14.16 10.79
C LYS A 126 -4.04 -13.89 11.50
N GLY A 127 -4.08 -13.28 12.68
CA GLY A 127 -2.91 -13.06 13.53
C GLY A 127 -2.08 -11.82 13.24
N LYS A 128 -2.25 -11.13 12.12
CA LYS A 128 -1.50 -9.92 11.77
C LYS A 128 -1.41 -8.91 12.91
N SER A 129 -2.56 -8.41 13.36
CA SER A 129 -2.63 -7.34 14.38
C SER A 129 -2.06 -7.80 15.73
N THR A 130 -2.23 -9.09 16.08
CA THR A 130 -1.65 -9.65 17.30
C THR A 130 -0.13 -9.66 17.22
N VAL A 131 0.45 -10.15 16.11
CA VAL A 131 1.91 -10.20 15.92
C VAL A 131 2.48 -8.79 15.82
N THR A 132 1.81 -7.86 15.14
CA THR A 132 2.22 -6.46 15.04
C THR A 132 2.28 -5.82 16.42
N ALA A 133 1.21 -5.94 17.23
CA ALA A 133 1.15 -5.36 18.57
C ALA A 133 2.14 -6.00 19.56
N LEU A 134 2.40 -7.31 19.43
CA LEU A 134 3.40 -7.99 20.25
C LEU A 134 4.82 -7.52 19.91
N LEU A 135 5.13 -7.37 18.62
CA LEU A 135 6.44 -6.87 18.19
C LEU A 135 6.65 -5.42 18.63
N ASP A 136 5.64 -4.55 18.44
CA ASP A 136 5.62 -3.17 18.92
C ASP A 136 5.93 -3.12 20.42
N SER A 137 5.15 -3.84 21.24
CA SER A 137 5.37 -3.90 22.69
C SER A 137 6.75 -4.47 23.09
N LEU A 138 7.28 -5.42 22.34
CA LEU A 138 8.61 -5.99 22.58
C LEU A 138 9.70 -4.96 22.30
N LEU A 139 9.61 -4.22 21.21
CA LEU A 139 10.57 -3.16 20.87
C LEU A 139 10.55 -2.04 21.91
N ASP A 140 9.35 -1.64 22.39
CA ASP A 140 9.20 -0.70 23.49
C ASP A 140 9.90 -1.18 24.77
N LEU A 141 9.67 -2.44 25.17
CA LEU A 141 10.29 -3.04 26.34
C LEU A 141 11.83 -3.10 26.25
N LEU A 142 12.35 -3.25 25.03
CA LEU A 142 13.77 -3.26 24.75
C LEU A 142 14.36 -1.85 24.61
N GLY A 143 13.54 -0.80 24.66
CA GLY A 143 13.96 0.59 24.47
C GLY A 143 14.41 0.89 23.04
N VAL A 144 13.91 0.14 22.05
CA VAL A 144 14.22 0.36 20.64
C VAL A 144 13.21 1.36 20.06
N GLU A 145 13.70 2.55 19.70
CA GLU A 145 12.87 3.51 18.97
C GLU A 145 12.43 2.91 17.64
N HIS A 146 11.13 2.94 17.34
CA HIS A 146 10.56 2.38 16.12
C HIS A 146 9.27 3.10 15.72
N LEU A 147 8.82 2.85 14.49
CA LEU A 147 7.55 3.33 13.95
C LEU A 147 6.60 2.14 13.83
N MET A 148 5.31 2.37 14.06
CA MET A 148 4.28 1.34 13.86
C MET A 148 3.10 1.95 13.09
N GLY A 149 2.60 1.25 12.06
CA GLY A 149 1.46 1.73 11.29
C GLY A 149 1.00 0.76 10.20
N GLY A 150 0.27 1.27 9.23
CA GLY A 150 -0.33 0.52 8.13
C GLY A 150 -1.79 0.20 8.37
N ASN A 151 -2.20 -1.07 8.25
CA ASN A 151 -3.59 -1.49 8.42
C ASN A 151 -4.08 -1.46 9.88
N ILE A 152 -3.21 -1.21 10.82
CA ILE A 152 -3.51 -1.05 12.27
C ILE A 152 -2.92 0.27 12.76
N GLY A 153 -3.56 0.88 13.76
CA GLY A 153 -3.11 2.13 14.34
C GLY A 153 -3.34 3.32 13.41
N LEU A 154 -2.30 4.12 13.20
CA LEU A 154 -2.34 5.26 12.28
C LEU A 154 -1.87 4.84 10.87
N ALA A 155 -2.35 5.56 9.86
CA ALA A 155 -1.76 5.47 8.53
C ALA A 155 -0.27 5.80 8.62
N ILE A 156 0.59 5.00 8.00
CA ILE A 156 2.05 5.16 8.16
C ILE A 156 2.54 6.55 7.74
N TRP A 157 1.90 7.21 6.79
CA TRP A 157 2.21 8.59 6.41
C TRP A 157 1.81 9.62 7.46
N ALA A 158 0.78 9.35 8.26
CA ALA A 158 0.39 10.21 9.39
C ALA A 158 1.36 10.06 10.56
N GLU A 159 1.84 8.83 10.81
CA GLU A 159 2.82 8.54 11.86
C GLU A 159 4.19 9.12 11.50
N ALA A 160 4.63 8.97 10.26
CA ALA A 160 5.95 9.38 9.86
C ALA A 160 6.06 9.72 8.37
N SER A 161 5.76 10.96 8.01
CA SER A 161 5.96 11.45 6.64
C SER A 161 7.45 11.57 6.29
N ASN A 162 8.29 11.95 7.28
CA ASN A 162 9.73 12.06 7.10
C ASN A 162 10.47 11.59 8.36
N PRO A 163 10.48 10.28 8.62
CA PRO A 163 11.06 9.74 9.84
C PRO A 163 12.60 9.82 9.85
N PRO A 164 13.24 9.92 11.03
CA PRO A 164 14.70 9.91 11.13
C PRO A 164 15.30 8.66 10.45
N PRO A 165 16.43 8.78 9.73
CA PRO A 165 17.09 7.63 9.13
C PRO A 165 17.45 6.56 10.16
N GLY A 166 17.36 5.28 9.77
CA GLY A 166 17.76 4.16 10.61
C GLY A 166 16.73 3.70 11.64
N VAL A 167 15.70 4.50 11.96
CA VAL A 167 14.61 4.07 12.84
C VAL A 167 13.80 2.99 12.16
N PRO A 168 13.73 1.74 12.68
CA PRO A 168 12.99 0.64 12.05
C PRO A 168 11.48 0.92 12.03
N ALA A 169 10.79 0.28 11.09
CA ALA A 169 9.33 0.36 10.99
C ALA A 169 8.68 -1.03 11.03
N VAL A 170 7.60 -1.15 11.80
CA VAL A 170 6.72 -2.33 11.87
C VAL A 170 5.41 -1.96 11.16
N ILE A 171 5.11 -2.63 10.06
CA ILE A 171 3.97 -2.28 9.21
C ILE A 171 3.04 -3.48 9.07
N GLU A 172 1.79 -3.32 9.50
CA GLU A 172 0.75 -4.28 9.17
C GLU A 172 0.24 -4.04 7.74
N VAL A 173 0.26 -5.09 6.90
CA VAL A 173 -0.17 -5.00 5.50
C VAL A 173 -1.34 -5.94 5.23
N SER A 174 -2.48 -5.38 4.80
CA SER A 174 -3.62 -6.17 4.36
C SER A 174 -3.41 -6.74 2.95
N SER A 175 -4.22 -7.73 2.54
CA SER A 175 -4.22 -8.23 1.16
C SER A 175 -4.63 -7.16 0.14
N TYR A 176 -5.46 -6.21 0.55
CA TYR A 176 -5.87 -5.07 -0.28
C TYR A 176 -4.72 -4.11 -0.56
N MET A 177 -3.87 -3.84 0.43
CA MET A 177 -2.66 -3.03 0.29
C MET A 177 -1.61 -3.76 -0.55
N ALA A 178 -1.43 -5.06 -0.31
CA ALA A 178 -0.43 -5.86 -0.99
C ALA A 178 -0.73 -6.09 -2.49
N ALA A 179 -2.00 -5.97 -2.91
CA ALA A 179 -2.42 -6.22 -4.30
C ALA A 179 -1.69 -5.38 -5.35
N ASP A 180 -1.21 -4.20 -4.98
CA ASP A 180 -0.42 -3.30 -5.85
C ASP A 180 0.99 -3.06 -5.29
N ALA A 181 1.54 -3.99 -4.49
CA ALA A 181 2.89 -3.85 -3.96
C ALA A 181 3.95 -3.98 -5.06
N HIS A 182 4.89 -3.05 -5.09
CA HIS A 182 6.07 -3.01 -5.95
C HIS A 182 7.36 -3.11 -5.15
N HIS A 183 7.29 -2.97 -3.82
CA HIS A 183 8.46 -3.02 -2.95
C HIS A 183 8.25 -4.07 -1.87
N ALA A 184 9.30 -4.84 -1.65
CA ALA A 184 9.34 -5.81 -0.56
C ALA A 184 9.96 -5.20 0.70
N PRO A 185 9.51 -5.60 1.91
CA PRO A 185 10.15 -5.22 3.16
C PRO A 185 11.51 -5.92 3.31
N ALA A 186 12.38 -5.42 4.19
CA ALA A 186 13.60 -6.14 4.55
C ALA A 186 13.29 -7.48 5.24
N ILE A 187 12.28 -7.49 6.10
CA ILE A 187 11.81 -8.67 6.82
C ILE A 187 10.30 -8.81 6.57
N GLY A 188 9.90 -9.97 6.05
CA GLY A 188 8.51 -10.35 5.89
C GLY A 188 8.04 -11.28 7.02
N VAL A 189 6.78 -11.15 7.42
CA VAL A 189 6.12 -12.11 8.32
C VAL A 189 4.78 -12.50 7.72
N LEU A 190 4.60 -13.80 7.46
CA LEU A 190 3.34 -14.37 7.01
C LEU A 190 2.74 -15.20 8.14
N THR A 191 1.73 -14.68 8.80
CA THR A 191 1.14 -15.29 10.00
C THR A 191 0.22 -16.48 9.71
N SER A 192 -0.47 -16.46 8.56
CA SER A 192 -1.31 -17.56 8.06
C SER A 192 -1.78 -17.28 6.62
N LEU A 193 -2.21 -18.33 5.89
CA LEU A 193 -2.65 -18.18 4.50
C LEU A 193 -3.91 -19.00 4.18
N ASP A 194 -5.02 -18.67 4.83
CA ASP A 194 -6.35 -19.24 4.58
C ASP A 194 -7.10 -18.48 3.48
N ALA A 195 -8.39 -18.79 3.31
CA ALA A 195 -9.29 -18.06 2.43
C ALA A 195 -9.97 -16.91 3.19
N ASP A 196 -9.94 -15.70 2.60
CA ASP A 196 -10.70 -14.55 3.11
C ASP A 196 -10.98 -13.56 1.98
N HIS A 197 -11.91 -12.63 2.19
CA HIS A 197 -12.21 -11.51 1.28
C HIS A 197 -12.43 -11.92 -0.19
N LEU A 198 -13.00 -13.10 -0.46
CA LEU A 198 -13.15 -13.65 -1.82
C LEU A 198 -14.06 -12.80 -2.71
N THR A 199 -14.99 -12.05 -2.15
CA THR A 199 -15.83 -11.11 -2.90
C THR A 199 -15.03 -10.00 -3.55
N TRP A 200 -13.94 -9.55 -2.91
CA TRP A 200 -13.05 -8.52 -3.44
C TRP A 200 -11.97 -9.11 -4.36
N HIS A 201 -11.34 -10.22 -3.96
CA HIS A 201 -10.25 -10.84 -4.73
C HIS A 201 -10.76 -11.71 -5.91
N GLY A 202 -12.01 -12.18 -5.85
CA GLY A 202 -12.66 -13.01 -6.86
C GLY A 202 -12.36 -14.50 -6.73
N SER A 203 -11.19 -14.91 -6.22
CA SER A 203 -10.85 -16.31 -5.94
C SER A 203 -9.80 -16.44 -4.83
N ILE A 204 -9.63 -17.66 -4.33
CA ILE A 204 -8.63 -17.97 -3.28
C ILE A 204 -7.21 -17.84 -3.81
N GLU A 205 -6.98 -18.23 -5.05
CA GLU A 205 -5.68 -18.14 -5.73
C GLU A 205 -5.25 -16.69 -5.88
N ARG A 206 -6.19 -15.83 -6.28
CA ARG A 206 -5.95 -14.38 -6.41
C ARG A 206 -5.72 -13.74 -5.06
N TYR A 207 -6.52 -14.09 -4.04
CA TYR A 207 -6.29 -13.61 -2.67
C TYR A 207 -4.87 -13.93 -2.19
N ARG A 208 -4.43 -15.18 -2.39
CA ARG A 208 -3.08 -15.62 -2.02
C ARG A 208 -2.01 -14.89 -2.83
N SER A 209 -2.19 -14.81 -4.14
CA SER A 209 -1.27 -14.08 -5.03
C SER A 209 -1.15 -12.61 -4.66
N ASP A 210 -2.27 -11.92 -4.43
CA ASP A 210 -2.28 -10.51 -4.03
C ASP A 210 -1.54 -10.32 -2.70
N LYS A 211 -1.76 -11.18 -1.71
CA LYS A 211 -1.08 -11.12 -0.42
C LYS A 211 0.42 -11.36 -0.52
N LEU A 212 0.83 -12.37 -1.27
CA LEU A 212 2.23 -12.76 -1.44
C LEU A 212 3.02 -11.78 -2.32
N ARG A 213 2.34 -10.92 -3.06
CA ARG A 213 2.98 -9.87 -3.85
C ARG A 213 3.82 -8.93 -2.98
N LEU A 214 3.47 -8.75 -1.71
CA LEU A 214 4.28 -8.03 -0.73
C LEU A 214 5.72 -8.54 -0.64
N PHE A 215 5.94 -9.83 -0.85
CA PHE A 215 7.27 -10.45 -0.75
C PHE A 215 7.94 -10.66 -2.11
N ALA A 216 7.15 -10.73 -3.17
CA ALA A 216 7.62 -10.94 -4.54
C ALA A 216 7.75 -9.64 -5.35
N GLY A 217 7.22 -8.53 -4.83
CA GLY A 217 7.27 -7.22 -5.48
C GLY A 217 8.65 -6.58 -5.36
N GLY A 218 9.16 -6.00 -6.47
CA GLY A 218 10.34 -5.17 -6.46
C GLY A 218 11.64 -5.81 -6.93
N GLU A 219 12.67 -4.97 -7.07
CA GLU A 219 13.99 -5.36 -7.55
C GLU A 219 14.78 -6.17 -6.53
N GLN A 220 14.44 -6.07 -5.25
CA GLN A 220 15.09 -6.76 -4.15
C GLN A 220 14.03 -7.50 -3.31
N PRO A 221 14.12 -8.85 -3.23
CA PRO A 221 13.26 -9.62 -2.36
C PRO A 221 13.60 -9.35 -0.88
N PRO A 222 12.72 -9.71 0.05
CA PRO A 222 13.04 -9.68 1.47
C PRO A 222 14.31 -10.46 1.79
N GLN A 223 15.07 -10.00 2.76
CA GLN A 223 16.24 -10.75 3.25
C GLN A 223 15.81 -12.06 3.93
N VAL A 224 14.67 -12.02 4.61
CA VAL A 224 14.06 -13.17 5.28
C VAL A 224 12.54 -13.03 5.28
N VAL A 225 11.84 -14.15 5.16
CA VAL A 225 10.41 -14.24 5.42
C VAL A 225 10.17 -15.31 6.50
N LEU A 226 9.55 -14.86 7.60
CA LEU A 226 9.15 -15.75 8.70
C LEU A 226 7.75 -16.30 8.40
N VAL A 227 7.60 -17.60 8.52
CA VAL A 227 6.34 -18.33 8.25
C VAL A 227 6.10 -19.32 9.37
N ASP A 228 4.85 -19.55 9.73
CA ASP A 228 4.51 -20.63 10.66
C ASP A 228 4.88 -22.00 10.03
N GLY A 229 5.79 -22.71 10.69
CA GLY A 229 6.26 -24.03 10.24
C GLY A 229 5.19 -25.12 10.28
N ASP A 230 4.08 -24.90 10.97
CA ASP A 230 2.94 -25.81 11.05
C ASP A 230 1.82 -25.45 10.05
N ASP A 231 1.97 -24.37 9.27
CA ASP A 231 1.04 -24.00 8.18
C ASP A 231 1.53 -24.54 6.82
N PRO A 232 1.07 -25.72 6.37
CA PRO A 232 1.53 -26.30 5.11
C PRO A 232 1.13 -25.48 3.88
N VAL A 233 0.05 -24.69 3.97
CA VAL A 233 -0.42 -23.85 2.87
C VAL A 233 0.51 -22.64 2.70
N ALA A 234 0.88 -22.03 3.80
CA ALA A 234 1.82 -20.90 3.78
C ALA A 234 3.21 -21.36 3.32
N LEU A 235 3.71 -22.50 3.83
CA LEU A 235 4.99 -23.07 3.41
C LEU A 235 5.03 -23.43 1.92
N GLU A 236 4.00 -24.10 1.39
CA GLU A 236 3.91 -24.42 -0.03
C GLU A 236 3.87 -23.16 -0.90
N ALA A 237 3.07 -22.17 -0.51
CA ALA A 237 2.93 -20.93 -1.23
C ALA A 237 4.26 -20.13 -1.24
N MET A 238 4.96 -20.07 -0.12
CA MET A 238 6.27 -19.41 -0.03
C MET A 238 7.35 -20.17 -0.78
N GLY A 239 7.35 -21.50 -0.76
CA GLY A 239 8.30 -22.34 -1.53
C GLY A 239 8.23 -22.04 -3.04
N ARG A 240 7.06 -21.66 -3.56
CA ARG A 240 6.89 -21.26 -4.98
C ARG A 240 7.48 -19.90 -5.32
N THR A 241 7.73 -19.04 -4.33
CA THR A 241 8.34 -17.73 -4.54
C THR A 241 9.86 -17.78 -4.70
N GLY A 242 10.50 -18.89 -4.31
CA GLY A 242 11.97 -19.03 -4.29
C GLY A 242 12.65 -18.24 -3.19
N LEU A 243 11.92 -17.68 -2.24
CA LEU A 243 12.46 -16.92 -1.11
C LEU A 243 12.96 -17.83 0.00
N VAL A 244 13.94 -17.34 0.77
CA VAL A 244 14.44 -18.04 1.98
C VAL A 244 13.36 -17.93 3.06
N VAL A 245 12.85 -19.06 3.50
CA VAL A 245 11.85 -19.21 4.57
C VAL A 245 12.53 -19.70 5.81
N GLN A 246 12.27 -19.09 6.96
CA GLN A 246 12.74 -19.51 8.27
C GLN A 246 11.56 -19.63 9.25
#